data_f2ca12456481d2ff1f53e2e78588c01b
#
_entry.id   f2ca12456481d2ff1f53e2e78588c01b
#
_cell.length_a   1.000
_cell.length_b   1.000
_cell.length_c   1.000
_cell.angle_alpha   90.00
_cell.angle_beta   90.00
_cell.angle_gamma   90.00
#
_symmetry.space_group_name_H-M   'P 1'
#
loop_
_entity.id
_entity.type
_entity.pdbx_description
1 polymer ?
#
loop_
_entity_poly.entity_id
_entity_poly.type
_entity_poly.pdbx_seq_one_letter_code
_entity_poly.pdbx_strand_id
1 'polypeptide(L)'
;MATRTEPPADGAVTDHYEVLGVSAGASPQEIEAAFRRAALERGYQDGSWTELRDAYDVLRDPEQRSRYDLDLDGRRPEEPKSKSHNPIDRLFPNLPHGWRVAIDWVVTIVGAVAIVLAIKAWVVNPYRIPSSSMEPTLHCAVPAQGCEASTSDRVLACRFCYHLRSPHRGDIVVFKTPPLAEQECGSQGTFVKRLIGLPGDVWEERSGFVYINGKKLIEPYILPDRRDDRTLGLSDLPPRNTYTRIPKDYFLMMGDNRKSSCDSRVWGLVPRKNLIGNVFATYWPPSRISFH
;
A
#
# COMPACT_ATOMS: atom_id res chain seq x y z
N MET A 1 67.45 -6.94 -41.83
CA MET A 1 66.16 -7.26 -42.43
C MET A 1 65.36 -7.96 -41.34
N ALA A 2 64.48 -7.24 -40.67
CA ALA A 2 63.61 -7.76 -39.62
C ALA A 2 62.23 -7.95 -40.24
N THR A 3 61.83 -9.20 -40.37
CA THR A 3 60.48 -9.59 -40.81
C THR A 3 59.46 -9.23 -39.70
N ARG A 4 58.64 -8.30 -40.00
CA ARG A 4 57.49 -7.87 -39.16
C ARG A 4 56.42 -8.99 -39.26
N THR A 5 56.25 -9.73 -38.21
CA THR A 5 55.14 -10.66 -38.05
C THR A 5 53.85 -9.86 -37.78
N GLU A 6 52.90 -9.89 -38.68
CA GLU A 6 51.55 -9.33 -38.45
C GLU A 6 50.86 -10.11 -37.33
N PRO A 7 50.10 -9.41 -36.45
CA PRO A 7 49.26 -10.08 -35.47
C PRO A 7 48.08 -10.79 -36.16
N PRO A 8 47.62 -11.93 -35.64
CA PRO A 8 46.51 -12.66 -36.23
C PRO A 8 45.21 -11.80 -36.17
N ALA A 9 44.47 -11.87 -37.28
CA ALA A 9 43.18 -11.20 -37.46
C ALA A 9 42.17 -11.65 -36.39
N ASP A 10 41.48 -10.68 -35.91
CA ASP A 10 40.40 -10.71 -34.92
C ASP A 10 39.33 -11.77 -35.20
N GLY A 11 38.90 -12.47 -34.13
CA GLY A 11 37.52 -12.97 -34.02
C GLY A 11 37.22 -14.28 -34.74
N ALA A 12 38.12 -15.25 -34.80
CA ALA A 12 37.74 -16.62 -35.15
C ALA A 12 36.89 -17.18 -33.99
N VAL A 13 35.57 -17.18 -34.17
CA VAL A 13 34.66 -17.92 -33.27
C VAL A 13 35.11 -19.40 -33.30
N THR A 14 35.67 -19.86 -32.19
CA THR A 14 36.15 -21.24 -32.07
C THR A 14 34.93 -22.15 -32.19
N ASP A 15 34.91 -23.03 -33.21
CA ASP A 15 33.80 -23.95 -33.42
C ASP A 15 33.76 -24.99 -32.29
N HIS A 16 32.66 -25.04 -31.54
CA HIS A 16 32.51 -25.98 -30.43
C HIS A 16 32.60 -27.43 -30.85
N TYR A 17 32.24 -27.76 -32.07
CA TYR A 17 32.40 -29.11 -32.62
C TYR A 17 33.89 -29.44 -32.85
N GLU A 18 34.68 -28.48 -33.34
CA GLU A 18 36.13 -28.64 -33.51
C GLU A 18 36.85 -28.72 -32.15
N VAL A 19 36.43 -27.93 -31.15
CA VAL A 19 37.00 -28.01 -29.78
C VAL A 19 36.83 -29.37 -29.15
N LEU A 20 35.67 -30.01 -29.36
CA LEU A 20 35.41 -31.39 -28.87
C LEU A 20 35.91 -32.46 -29.81
N GLY A 21 36.31 -32.15 -31.04
CA GLY A 21 36.75 -33.10 -32.05
C GLY A 21 35.63 -34.04 -32.52
N VAL A 22 34.40 -33.53 -32.65
CA VAL A 22 33.22 -34.26 -33.12
C VAL A 22 32.59 -33.60 -34.35
N SER A 23 31.81 -34.35 -35.11
CA SER A 23 31.08 -33.81 -36.22
C SER A 23 29.81 -33.06 -35.79
N ALA A 24 29.30 -32.11 -36.60
CA ALA A 24 28.04 -31.42 -36.33
C ALA A 24 26.81 -32.35 -36.25
N GLY A 25 26.92 -33.58 -36.76
CA GLY A 25 25.88 -34.61 -36.64
C GLY A 25 26.06 -35.56 -35.44
N ALA A 26 27.03 -35.30 -34.54
CA ALA A 26 27.31 -36.19 -33.42
C ALA A 26 26.13 -36.33 -32.46
N SER A 27 25.88 -37.56 -32.01
CA SER A 27 24.87 -37.87 -31.01
C SER A 27 25.28 -37.34 -29.62
N PRO A 28 24.34 -37.14 -28.68
CA PRO A 28 24.65 -36.71 -27.32
C PRO A 28 25.64 -37.65 -26.62
N GLN A 29 25.60 -38.93 -26.93
CA GLN A 29 26.51 -39.92 -26.37
C GLN A 29 27.95 -39.77 -26.92
N GLU A 30 28.08 -39.44 -28.20
CA GLU A 30 29.39 -39.17 -28.82
C GLU A 30 30.00 -37.87 -28.30
N ILE A 31 29.20 -36.84 -28.07
CA ILE A 31 29.62 -35.56 -27.46
C ILE A 31 30.14 -35.80 -26.02
N GLU A 32 29.40 -36.58 -25.23
CA GLU A 32 29.83 -36.93 -23.87
C GLU A 32 31.11 -37.75 -23.84
N ALA A 33 31.23 -38.75 -24.74
CA ALA A 33 32.42 -39.59 -24.87
C ALA A 33 33.65 -38.76 -25.31
N ALA A 34 33.47 -37.84 -26.24
CA ALA A 34 34.54 -36.97 -26.70
C ALA A 34 35.01 -36.02 -25.59
N PHE A 35 34.09 -35.42 -24.86
CA PHE A 35 34.41 -34.56 -23.71
C PHE A 35 35.21 -35.33 -22.65
N ARG A 36 34.78 -36.54 -22.26
CA ARG A 36 35.48 -37.38 -21.27
C ARG A 36 36.90 -37.73 -21.76
N ARG A 37 37.08 -38.05 -23.04
CA ARG A 37 38.37 -38.37 -23.62
C ARG A 37 39.30 -37.14 -23.58
N ALA A 38 38.82 -36.01 -24.08
CA ALA A 38 39.58 -34.76 -24.09
C ALA A 38 39.93 -34.26 -22.69
N ALA A 39 39.04 -34.44 -21.71
CA ALA A 39 39.28 -34.16 -20.30
C ALA A 39 40.39 -34.97 -19.67
N LEU A 40 40.51 -36.25 -20.04
CA LEU A 40 41.56 -37.13 -19.57
C LEU A 40 42.92 -36.82 -20.22
N GLU A 41 42.91 -36.40 -21.48
CA GLU A 41 44.14 -36.13 -22.24
C GLU A 41 44.77 -34.77 -21.91
N ARG A 42 43.93 -33.71 -21.69
CA ARG A 42 44.41 -32.33 -21.53
C ARG A 42 44.67 -31.90 -20.09
N GLY A 43 44.12 -32.59 -19.09
CA GLY A 43 44.25 -32.22 -17.67
C GLY A 43 43.51 -30.93 -17.28
N TYR A 44 43.34 -30.70 -15.96
CA TYR A 44 42.51 -29.60 -15.40
C TYR A 44 43.22 -28.26 -15.24
N GLN A 45 44.48 -28.10 -15.72
CA GLN A 45 45.32 -26.96 -15.34
C GLN A 45 45.65 -25.98 -16.47
N ASP A 46 45.05 -26.13 -17.64
CA ASP A 46 45.37 -25.29 -18.79
C ASP A 46 44.14 -24.47 -19.24
N GLY A 47 44.35 -23.28 -19.82
CA GLY A 47 43.27 -22.43 -20.32
C GLY A 47 42.33 -23.12 -21.33
N SER A 48 42.85 -24.17 -21.99
CA SER A 48 42.06 -25.04 -22.89
C SER A 48 40.91 -25.79 -22.18
N TRP A 49 40.95 -25.92 -20.84
CA TRP A 49 39.88 -26.57 -20.09
C TRP A 49 38.57 -25.76 -20.11
N THR A 50 38.65 -24.45 -20.02
CA THR A 50 37.48 -23.57 -20.05
C THR A 50 36.77 -23.65 -21.40
N GLU A 51 37.54 -23.62 -22.51
CA GLU A 51 36.99 -23.73 -23.85
C GLU A 51 36.34 -25.11 -24.09
N LEU A 52 36.97 -26.17 -23.61
CA LEU A 52 36.45 -27.55 -23.72
C LEU A 52 35.13 -27.72 -22.95
N ARG A 53 35.06 -27.14 -21.75
CA ARG A 53 33.88 -27.16 -20.92
C ARG A 53 32.72 -26.35 -21.52
N ASP A 54 33.02 -25.16 -21.98
CA ASP A 54 32.01 -24.27 -22.58
C ASP A 54 31.42 -24.89 -23.85
N ALA A 55 32.29 -25.51 -24.69
CA ALA A 55 31.83 -26.24 -25.87
C ALA A 55 30.94 -27.47 -25.50
N TYR A 56 31.30 -28.19 -24.43
CA TYR A 56 30.48 -29.30 -23.96
C TYR A 56 29.14 -28.82 -23.39
N ASP A 57 29.13 -27.77 -22.58
CA ASP A 57 27.91 -27.25 -21.95
C ASP A 57 26.90 -26.74 -23.00
N VAL A 58 27.37 -26.15 -24.09
CA VAL A 58 26.52 -25.72 -25.22
C VAL A 58 26.01 -26.93 -26.03
N LEU A 59 26.87 -27.89 -26.39
CA LEU A 59 26.51 -28.99 -27.29
C LEU A 59 25.73 -30.12 -26.63
N ARG A 60 25.82 -30.30 -25.31
CA ARG A 60 25.08 -31.32 -24.56
C ARG A 60 23.59 -30.98 -24.39
N ASP A 61 23.25 -29.69 -24.35
CA ASP A 61 21.86 -29.21 -24.18
C ASP A 61 21.23 -29.08 -25.58
N PRO A 62 20.13 -29.79 -25.89
CA PRO A 62 19.52 -29.77 -27.21
C PRO A 62 19.04 -28.37 -27.63
N GLU A 63 18.61 -27.55 -26.69
CA GLU A 63 18.10 -26.20 -26.97
C GLU A 63 19.27 -25.25 -27.26
N GLN A 64 20.32 -25.27 -26.45
CA GLN A 64 21.51 -24.45 -26.65
C GLN A 64 22.25 -24.88 -27.93
N ARG A 65 22.36 -26.17 -28.20
CA ARG A 65 22.91 -26.68 -29.44
C ARG A 65 22.15 -26.22 -30.66
N SER A 66 20.83 -26.30 -30.63
CA SER A 66 19.99 -25.81 -31.75
C SER A 66 20.18 -24.31 -32.02
N ARG A 67 20.33 -23.49 -30.97
CA ARG A 67 20.62 -22.06 -31.11
C ARG A 67 22.00 -21.82 -31.71
N TYR A 68 22.99 -22.58 -31.25
CA TYR A 68 24.36 -22.51 -31.75
C TYR A 68 24.46 -22.91 -33.23
N ASP A 69 23.77 -23.99 -33.62
CA ASP A 69 23.69 -24.45 -35.01
C ASP A 69 23.03 -23.39 -35.92
N LEU A 70 21.99 -22.71 -35.45
CA LEU A 70 21.38 -21.60 -36.17
C LEU A 70 22.32 -20.40 -36.37
N ASP A 71 23.18 -20.12 -35.36
CA ASP A 71 24.20 -19.09 -35.45
C ASP A 71 25.32 -19.46 -36.44
N LEU A 72 25.76 -20.70 -36.45
CA LEU A 72 26.77 -21.21 -37.40
C LEU A 72 26.25 -21.13 -38.86
N ASP A 73 25.00 -21.47 -39.09
CA ASP A 73 24.39 -21.45 -40.42
C ASP A 73 24.08 -20.00 -40.92
N GLY A 74 24.35 -18.97 -40.10
CA GLY A 74 24.01 -17.59 -40.45
C GLY A 74 22.51 -17.31 -40.56
N ARG A 75 21.68 -18.26 -40.13
CA ARG A 75 20.22 -18.19 -40.14
C ARG A 75 19.68 -17.80 -38.79
N ARG A 76 20.28 -16.82 -38.13
CA ARG A 76 19.64 -16.25 -36.94
C ARG A 76 18.22 -15.81 -37.35
N PRO A 77 17.13 -16.33 -36.74
CA PRO A 77 15.86 -15.65 -36.87
C PRO A 77 16.11 -14.26 -36.27
N GLU A 78 15.90 -13.19 -37.05
CA GLU A 78 15.83 -11.85 -36.45
C GLU A 78 14.85 -11.98 -35.27
N GLU A 79 15.34 -11.79 -34.04
CA GLU A 79 14.44 -11.71 -32.90
C GLU A 79 13.32 -10.76 -33.30
N PRO A 80 12.03 -11.14 -33.18
CA PRO A 80 10.94 -10.26 -33.55
C PRO A 80 11.16 -9.00 -32.73
N LYS A 81 11.56 -7.90 -33.42
CA LYS A 81 11.73 -6.59 -32.76
C LYS A 81 10.48 -6.39 -31.95
N SER A 82 10.58 -6.54 -30.63
CA SER A 82 9.50 -6.33 -29.70
C SER A 82 8.89 -5.00 -30.08
N LYS A 83 7.68 -5.02 -30.64
CA LYS A 83 6.96 -3.79 -30.97
C LYS A 83 6.84 -3.07 -29.64
N SER A 84 7.65 -2.05 -29.44
CA SER A 84 7.62 -1.22 -28.25
C SER A 84 6.16 -0.79 -28.07
N HIS A 85 5.53 -1.29 -26.99
CA HIS A 85 4.18 -0.90 -26.59
C HIS A 85 4.20 0.46 -25.89
N ASN A 86 5.35 1.12 -25.92
CA ASN A 86 5.55 2.39 -25.24
C ASN A 86 4.85 3.51 -26.02
N PRO A 87 3.80 4.16 -25.48
CA PRO A 87 3.07 5.22 -26.17
C PRO A 87 3.97 6.39 -26.58
N ILE A 88 5.12 6.58 -25.92
CA ILE A 88 6.10 7.62 -26.24
C ILE A 88 6.77 7.37 -27.59
N ASP A 89 7.10 6.12 -27.93
CA ASP A 89 7.68 5.75 -29.22
C ASP A 89 6.72 6.00 -30.38
N ARG A 90 5.44 5.97 -30.09
CA ARG A 90 4.37 6.22 -31.08
C ARG A 90 4.14 7.72 -31.30
N LEU A 91 4.30 8.54 -30.24
CA LEU A 91 4.12 9.99 -30.31
C LEU A 91 5.35 10.72 -30.85
N PHE A 92 6.56 10.21 -30.59
CA PHE A 92 7.82 10.87 -30.93
C PHE A 92 8.84 9.89 -31.56
N PRO A 93 8.62 9.44 -32.79
CA PRO A 93 9.46 8.41 -33.45
C PRO A 93 10.92 8.83 -33.70
N ASN A 94 11.21 10.14 -33.75
CA ASN A 94 12.52 10.67 -34.14
C ASN A 94 13.39 11.19 -32.99
N LEU A 95 13.00 10.94 -31.70
CA LEU A 95 13.78 11.39 -30.55
C LEU A 95 15.05 10.52 -30.33
N PRO A 96 16.20 11.11 -30.02
CA PRO A 96 17.40 10.38 -29.61
C PRO A 96 17.12 9.49 -28.40
N HIS A 97 17.76 8.32 -28.34
CA HIS A 97 17.53 7.30 -27.31
C HIS A 97 17.62 7.85 -25.88
N GLY A 98 18.60 8.71 -25.58
CA GLY A 98 18.76 9.31 -24.27
C GLY A 98 17.57 10.17 -23.82
N TRP A 99 16.97 10.93 -24.74
CA TRP A 99 15.79 11.75 -24.46
C TRP A 99 14.54 10.89 -24.24
N ARG A 100 14.41 9.78 -24.95
CA ARG A 100 13.29 8.83 -24.75
C ARG A 100 13.30 8.25 -23.36
N VAL A 101 14.46 7.79 -22.91
CA VAL A 101 14.64 7.27 -21.54
C VAL A 101 14.33 8.34 -20.50
N ALA A 102 14.82 9.57 -20.70
CA ALA A 102 14.55 10.67 -19.79
C ALA A 102 13.04 11.01 -19.71
N ILE A 103 12.36 11.08 -20.84
CA ILE A 103 10.91 11.34 -20.91
C ILE A 103 10.12 10.20 -20.22
N ASP A 104 10.50 8.95 -20.44
CA ASP A 104 9.86 7.78 -19.84
C ASP A 104 9.95 7.83 -18.31
N TRP A 105 11.13 8.16 -17.77
CA TRP A 105 11.32 8.39 -16.35
C TRP A 105 10.46 9.55 -15.81
N VAL A 106 10.44 10.67 -16.52
CA VAL A 106 9.64 11.84 -16.13
C VAL A 106 8.15 11.50 -16.11
N VAL A 107 7.64 10.86 -17.16
CA VAL A 107 6.23 10.45 -17.24
C VAL A 107 5.88 9.46 -16.14
N THR A 108 6.75 8.49 -15.86
CA THR A 108 6.56 7.51 -14.79
C THR A 108 6.52 8.19 -13.42
N ILE A 109 7.48 9.08 -13.14
CA ILE A 109 7.53 9.80 -11.85
C ILE A 109 6.32 10.72 -11.71
N VAL A 110 5.98 11.51 -12.72
CA VAL A 110 4.82 12.41 -12.71
C VAL A 110 3.53 11.62 -12.55
N GLY A 111 3.39 10.50 -13.27
CA GLY A 111 2.25 9.60 -13.14
C GLY A 111 2.12 9.00 -11.74
N ALA A 112 3.21 8.51 -11.17
CA ALA A 112 3.23 7.98 -9.82
C ALA A 112 2.87 9.05 -8.78
N VAL A 113 3.44 10.25 -8.88
CA VAL A 113 3.11 11.39 -8.00
C VAL A 113 1.65 11.78 -8.14
N ALA A 114 1.13 11.87 -9.36
CA ALA A 114 -0.28 12.20 -9.61
C ALA A 114 -1.23 11.16 -8.99
N ILE A 115 -0.92 9.86 -9.12
CA ILE A 115 -1.69 8.78 -8.48
C ILE A 115 -1.67 8.91 -6.95
N VAL A 116 -0.49 9.12 -6.36
CA VAL A 116 -0.35 9.30 -4.90
C VAL A 116 -1.14 10.52 -4.42
N LEU A 117 -1.05 11.64 -5.14
CA LEU A 117 -1.81 12.85 -4.81
C LEU A 117 -3.33 12.64 -4.96
N ALA A 118 -3.77 11.92 -5.98
CA ALA A 118 -5.17 11.56 -6.16
C ALA A 118 -5.68 10.67 -5.02
N ILE A 119 -4.93 9.63 -4.66
CA ILE A 119 -5.27 8.76 -3.52
C ILE A 119 -5.36 9.59 -2.22
N LYS A 120 -4.37 10.44 -1.96
CA LYS A 120 -4.34 11.30 -0.77
C LYS A 120 -5.48 12.32 -0.76
N ALA A 121 -5.83 12.89 -1.90
CA ALA A 121 -6.88 13.90 -2.00
C ALA A 121 -8.30 13.31 -1.85
N TRP A 122 -8.51 12.10 -2.35
CA TRP A 122 -9.87 11.58 -2.56
C TRP A 122 -10.19 10.32 -1.74
N VAL A 123 -9.19 9.52 -1.38
CA VAL A 123 -9.43 8.20 -0.78
C VAL A 123 -9.10 8.16 0.70
N VAL A 124 -7.90 8.56 1.10
CA VAL A 124 -7.40 8.39 2.48
C VAL A 124 -6.74 9.63 3.00
N ASN A 125 -7.17 10.10 4.18
CA ASN A 125 -6.52 11.21 4.88
C ASN A 125 -5.93 10.76 6.21
N PRO A 126 -4.68 11.17 6.50
CA PRO A 126 -4.09 11.00 7.81
C PRO A 126 -4.59 12.07 8.78
N TYR A 127 -4.90 11.66 10.01
CA TYR A 127 -5.23 12.55 11.12
C TYR A 127 -4.37 12.21 12.33
N ARG A 128 -4.04 13.24 13.12
CA ARG A 128 -3.38 13.08 14.42
C ARG A 128 -4.44 13.23 15.52
N ILE A 129 -4.34 12.43 16.57
CA ILE A 129 -5.24 12.48 17.71
C ILE A 129 -4.69 13.48 18.74
N PRO A 130 -5.33 14.64 18.91
CA PRO A 130 -4.80 15.71 19.77
C PRO A 130 -5.35 15.67 21.20
N SER A 131 -6.41 14.92 21.49
CA SER A 131 -7.14 14.96 22.75
C SER A 131 -7.47 13.58 23.30
N SER A 132 -7.68 13.52 24.62
CA SER A 132 -7.98 12.29 25.36
C SER A 132 -9.40 11.74 25.20
N SER A 133 -10.24 12.39 24.38
CA SER A 133 -11.66 12.03 24.28
C SER A 133 -11.95 10.64 23.71
N MET A 134 -10.97 10.03 23.04
CA MET A 134 -11.06 8.68 22.46
C MET A 134 -10.18 7.66 23.18
N GLU A 135 -9.54 8.05 24.32
CA GLU A 135 -8.81 7.10 25.16
C GLU A 135 -9.76 6.02 25.74
N PRO A 136 -9.36 4.78 25.82
CA PRO A 136 -8.06 4.23 25.46
C PRO A 136 -7.97 3.73 24.01
N THR A 137 -9.02 3.88 23.21
CA THR A 137 -9.07 3.36 21.82
C THR A 137 -8.06 4.06 20.91
N LEU A 138 -7.96 5.39 21.02
CA LEU A 138 -7.00 6.22 20.31
C LEU A 138 -6.29 7.13 21.30
N HIS A 139 -4.97 7.10 21.29
CA HIS A 139 -4.14 7.79 22.26
C HIS A 139 -3.68 9.17 21.79
N CYS A 140 -3.72 10.12 22.70
CA CYS A 140 -3.09 11.41 22.55
C CYS A 140 -1.79 11.50 23.36
N ALA A 141 -0.93 12.47 23.05
CA ALA A 141 0.37 12.61 23.71
C ALA A 141 0.33 13.60 24.88
N VAL A 142 1.02 13.27 25.97
CA VAL A 142 1.38 14.24 27.03
C VAL A 142 2.19 15.40 26.40
N PRO A 143 2.10 16.65 26.92
CA PRO A 143 1.45 17.05 28.19
C PRO A 143 -0.03 17.45 28.05
N ALA A 144 -0.71 17.10 26.93
CA ALA A 144 -2.12 17.47 26.78
C ALA A 144 -2.98 16.80 27.87
N GLN A 145 -3.98 17.52 28.35
CA GLN A 145 -4.78 17.09 29.49
C GLN A 145 -5.49 15.75 29.25
N GLY A 146 -5.30 14.81 30.17
CA GLY A 146 -5.92 13.49 30.11
C GLY A 146 -5.28 12.53 29.11
N CYS A 147 -4.16 12.91 28.47
CA CYS A 147 -3.40 12.06 27.58
C CYS A 147 -2.38 11.22 28.38
N GLU A 148 -2.24 9.94 28.02
CA GLU A 148 -1.41 8.99 28.77
C GLU A 148 -0.17 8.55 27.98
N ALA A 149 -0.22 8.64 26.65
CA ALA A 149 0.86 8.18 25.80
C ALA A 149 1.95 9.24 25.60
N SER A 150 3.18 8.80 25.37
CA SER A 150 4.30 9.67 24.97
C SER A 150 4.17 10.22 23.53
N THR A 151 3.41 9.53 22.68
CA THR A 151 3.23 9.87 21.27
C THR A 151 1.76 9.75 20.88
N SER A 152 1.24 10.77 20.18
CA SER A 152 -0.13 10.73 19.66
C SER A 152 -0.27 9.71 18.53
N ASP A 153 -1.40 9.03 18.50
CA ASP A 153 -1.78 8.19 17.38
C ASP A 153 -2.00 9.00 16.11
N ARG A 154 -1.58 8.41 15.00
CA ARG A 154 -1.93 8.88 13.67
C ARG A 154 -2.78 7.84 12.99
N VAL A 155 -3.95 8.25 12.58
CA VAL A 155 -4.98 7.39 12.03
C VAL A 155 -5.22 7.68 10.56
N LEU A 156 -5.66 6.67 9.83
CA LEU A 156 -6.10 6.80 8.44
C LEU A 156 -7.63 6.77 8.39
N ALA A 157 -8.22 7.81 7.80
CA ALA A 157 -9.65 7.86 7.56
C ALA A 157 -9.96 7.73 6.07
N CYS A 158 -10.88 6.83 5.75
CA CYS A 158 -11.40 6.61 4.40
C CYS A 158 -12.50 7.62 4.09
N ARG A 159 -12.23 8.60 3.23
CA ARG A 159 -13.23 9.60 2.82
C ARG A 159 -14.28 9.05 1.87
N PHE A 160 -13.88 8.13 1.02
CA PHE A 160 -14.73 7.56 -0.01
C PHE A 160 -15.68 6.48 0.51
N CYS A 161 -15.36 5.87 1.65
CA CYS A 161 -16.11 4.73 2.17
C CYS A 161 -17.59 5.02 2.40
N TYR A 162 -17.95 6.21 2.87
CA TYR A 162 -19.35 6.58 3.08
C TYR A 162 -20.14 6.94 1.82
N HIS A 163 -19.49 6.92 0.65
CA HIS A 163 -20.18 6.91 -0.65
C HIS A 163 -20.57 5.49 -1.07
N LEU A 164 -19.81 4.50 -0.60
CA LEU A 164 -20.02 3.08 -0.95
C LEU A 164 -20.87 2.32 0.08
N ARG A 165 -20.79 2.72 1.35
CA ARG A 165 -21.55 2.10 2.44
C ARG A 165 -22.18 3.12 3.34
N SER A 166 -23.25 2.72 4.03
CA SER A 166 -23.83 3.54 5.11
C SER A 166 -22.94 3.51 6.36
N PRO A 167 -22.94 4.60 7.17
CA PRO A 167 -22.31 4.58 8.48
C PRO A 167 -22.94 3.53 9.38
N HIS A 168 -22.12 2.80 10.14
CA HIS A 168 -22.59 1.77 11.08
C HIS A 168 -22.30 2.19 12.52
N ARG A 169 -23.12 1.68 13.44
CA ARG A 169 -22.86 1.85 14.87
C ARG A 169 -21.53 1.19 15.24
N GLY A 170 -20.71 1.92 16.00
CA GLY A 170 -19.35 1.50 16.35
C GLY A 170 -18.26 2.07 15.46
N ASP A 171 -18.59 2.58 14.25
CA ASP A 171 -17.61 3.26 13.41
C ASP A 171 -16.90 4.40 14.17
N ILE A 172 -15.58 4.48 14.09
CA ILE A 172 -14.83 5.65 14.53
C ILE A 172 -14.83 6.65 13.37
N VAL A 173 -15.42 7.82 13.57
CA VAL A 173 -15.73 8.76 12.49
C VAL A 173 -14.98 10.05 12.65
N VAL A 174 -14.35 10.51 11.56
CA VAL A 174 -13.85 11.89 11.42
C VAL A 174 -14.97 12.72 10.81
N PHE A 175 -15.29 13.85 11.44
CA PHE A 175 -16.37 14.73 10.97
C PHE A 175 -16.08 16.20 11.27
N LYS A 176 -16.73 17.11 10.51
CA LYS A 176 -16.70 18.55 10.80
C LYS A 176 -17.52 18.84 12.03
N THR A 177 -16.96 19.64 12.95
CA THR A 177 -17.64 20.02 14.17
C THR A 177 -18.94 20.78 13.87
N PRO A 178 -20.03 20.47 14.60
CA PRO A 178 -21.22 21.33 14.59
C PRO A 178 -20.89 22.73 15.15
N PRO A 179 -21.62 23.78 14.73
CA PRO A 179 -21.35 25.16 15.18
C PRO A 179 -21.35 25.30 16.70
N LEU A 180 -22.24 24.62 17.40
CA LEU A 180 -22.33 24.67 18.86
C LEU A 180 -21.09 24.08 19.55
N ALA A 181 -20.38 23.17 18.91
CA ALA A 181 -19.17 22.57 19.46
C ALA A 181 -18.03 23.58 19.66
N GLU A 182 -17.97 24.62 18.85
CA GLU A 182 -17.02 25.70 19.02
C GLU A 182 -17.29 26.50 20.29
N GLN A 183 -18.57 26.83 20.51
CA GLN A 183 -18.98 27.61 21.65
C GLN A 183 -18.84 26.85 22.98
N GLU A 184 -19.24 25.59 23.00
CA GLU A 184 -19.32 24.79 24.22
C GLU A 184 -17.99 24.08 24.57
N CYS A 185 -17.16 23.76 23.55
CA CYS A 185 -15.93 22.97 23.74
C CYS A 185 -14.64 23.73 23.37
N GLY A 186 -14.75 24.97 22.90
CA GLY A 186 -13.62 25.80 22.50
C GLY A 186 -12.79 25.20 21.36
N SER A 187 -13.38 24.32 20.55
CA SER A 187 -12.66 23.62 19.49
C SER A 187 -13.36 23.68 18.15
N GLN A 188 -12.60 24.04 17.13
CA GLN A 188 -13.05 24.14 15.73
C GLN A 188 -12.45 23.05 14.85
N GLY A 189 -13.03 22.85 13.66
CA GLY A 189 -12.46 22.06 12.59
C GLY A 189 -12.99 20.63 12.52
N THR A 190 -12.19 19.64 12.90
CA THR A 190 -12.58 18.23 12.81
C THR A 190 -12.45 17.51 14.13
N PHE A 191 -13.45 16.70 14.43
CA PHE A 191 -13.43 15.79 15.57
C PHE A 191 -13.36 14.33 15.11
N VAL A 192 -12.86 13.49 16.03
CA VAL A 192 -12.92 12.05 15.93
C VAL A 192 -13.73 11.54 17.11
N LYS A 193 -14.83 10.83 16.83
CA LYS A 193 -15.72 10.22 17.82
C LYS A 193 -16.23 8.88 17.32
N ARG A 194 -16.82 8.09 18.22
CA ARG A 194 -17.50 6.86 17.87
C ARG A 194 -18.98 7.15 17.54
N LEU A 195 -19.45 6.56 16.46
CA LEU A 195 -20.86 6.61 16.05
C LEU A 195 -21.66 5.68 16.93
N ILE A 196 -22.54 6.24 17.76
CA ILE A 196 -23.35 5.49 18.73
C ILE A 196 -24.81 5.41 18.31
N GLY A 197 -25.41 6.49 17.85
CA GLY A 197 -26.83 6.52 17.45
C GLY A 197 -26.98 6.68 15.94
N LEU A 198 -27.85 5.88 15.35
CA LEU A 198 -28.21 5.88 13.94
C LEU A 198 -29.59 6.53 13.72
N PRO A 199 -29.91 6.98 12.48
CA PRO A 199 -31.24 7.47 12.14
C PRO A 199 -32.33 6.47 12.56
N GLY A 200 -33.39 7.00 13.22
CA GLY A 200 -34.51 6.23 13.73
C GLY A 200 -34.32 5.65 15.14
N ASP A 201 -33.13 5.69 15.70
CA ASP A 201 -32.89 5.21 17.06
C ASP A 201 -33.50 6.16 18.12
N VAL A 202 -33.92 5.53 19.23
CA VAL A 202 -34.12 6.18 20.52
C VAL A 202 -32.90 5.93 21.36
N TRP A 203 -32.15 6.97 21.68
CA TRP A 203 -30.95 6.91 22.51
C TRP A 203 -31.23 7.41 23.91
N GLU A 204 -30.72 6.69 24.88
CA GLU A 204 -30.72 7.07 26.29
C GLU A 204 -29.39 6.69 26.94
N GLU A 205 -28.96 7.49 27.90
CA GLU A 205 -27.86 7.18 28.80
C GLU A 205 -28.41 7.12 30.24
N ARG A 206 -28.17 6.01 30.94
CA ARG A 206 -28.62 5.78 32.33
C ARG A 206 -27.39 5.43 33.17
N SER A 207 -27.06 6.34 34.11
CA SER A 207 -25.86 6.19 34.97
C SER A 207 -24.60 5.84 34.14
N GLY A 208 -24.40 6.55 33.01
CA GLY A 208 -23.27 6.38 32.13
C GLY A 208 -23.32 5.15 31.20
N PHE A 209 -24.39 4.35 31.22
CA PHE A 209 -24.60 3.24 30.29
C PHE A 209 -25.57 3.64 29.18
N VAL A 210 -25.16 3.38 27.96
CA VAL A 210 -25.97 3.69 26.77
C VAL A 210 -27.00 2.60 26.51
N TYR A 211 -28.22 3.05 26.18
CA TYR A 211 -29.31 2.22 25.70
C TYR A 211 -29.78 2.70 24.34
N ILE A 212 -30.01 1.79 23.45
CA ILE A 212 -30.56 2.04 22.12
C ILE A 212 -31.85 1.28 21.96
N ASN A 213 -32.95 1.99 21.69
CA ASN A 213 -34.27 1.42 21.57
C ASN A 213 -34.64 0.55 22.81
N GLY A 214 -34.27 1.03 24.00
CA GLY A 214 -34.49 0.37 25.28
C GLY A 214 -33.54 -0.78 25.62
N LYS A 215 -32.63 -1.18 24.71
CA LYS A 215 -31.65 -2.26 24.94
C LYS A 215 -30.28 -1.67 25.28
N LYS A 216 -29.66 -2.18 26.37
CA LYS A 216 -28.31 -1.79 26.78
C LYS A 216 -27.31 -2.10 25.69
N LEU A 217 -26.52 -1.10 25.29
CA LEU A 217 -25.43 -1.29 24.33
C LEU A 217 -24.22 -1.92 25.03
N ILE A 218 -23.63 -2.91 24.37
CA ILE A 218 -22.38 -3.55 24.83
C ILE A 218 -21.22 -2.69 24.31
N GLU A 219 -20.46 -2.12 25.22
CA GLU A 219 -19.37 -1.17 24.93
C GLU A 219 -18.04 -1.64 25.55
N PRO A 220 -17.41 -2.69 25.01
CA PRO A 220 -16.17 -3.26 25.57
C PRO A 220 -14.97 -2.33 25.48
N TYR A 221 -15.05 -1.32 24.62
CA TYR A 221 -14.00 -0.30 24.40
C TYR A 221 -13.98 0.79 25.49
N ILE A 222 -14.94 0.81 26.42
CA ILE A 222 -14.99 1.79 27.51
C ILE A 222 -14.48 1.14 28.78
N LEU A 223 -13.38 1.66 29.32
CA LEU A 223 -12.90 1.27 30.62
C LEU A 223 -13.83 1.78 31.74
N PRO A 224 -13.99 1.06 32.86
CA PRO A 224 -14.87 1.45 33.96
C PRO A 224 -14.57 2.85 34.54
N ASP A 225 -13.30 3.21 34.65
CA ASP A 225 -12.83 4.51 35.15
C ASP A 225 -13.06 5.66 34.16
N ARG A 226 -13.32 5.35 32.87
CA ARG A 226 -13.63 6.32 31.80
C ARG A 226 -15.13 6.55 31.61
N ARG A 227 -15.95 5.78 32.26
CA ARG A 227 -17.41 5.92 32.25
C ARG A 227 -17.85 7.02 33.20
N ASP A 228 -18.72 7.92 32.76
CA ASP A 228 -19.37 8.90 33.64
C ASP A 228 -20.63 8.31 34.31
N ASP A 229 -21.40 9.13 35.01
CA ASP A 229 -22.61 8.76 35.74
C ASP A 229 -23.84 9.48 35.20
N ARG A 230 -23.77 10.09 34.00
CA ARG A 230 -24.85 10.87 33.41
C ARG A 230 -26.07 10.02 33.12
N THR A 231 -27.23 10.67 33.26
CA THR A 231 -28.52 10.13 32.83
C THR A 231 -29.17 11.18 31.91
N LEU A 232 -29.27 10.86 30.63
CA LEU A 232 -29.72 11.77 29.57
C LEU A 232 -30.59 10.98 28.57
N GLY A 233 -31.50 11.70 27.92
CA GLY A 233 -32.25 11.21 26.76
C GLY A 233 -32.05 12.09 25.54
N LEU A 234 -32.66 11.73 24.42
CA LEU A 234 -32.60 12.55 23.20
C LEU A 234 -33.22 13.93 23.38
N SER A 235 -34.22 14.08 24.26
CA SER A 235 -34.84 15.36 24.59
C SER A 235 -33.88 16.33 25.31
N ASP A 236 -32.83 15.81 25.96
CA ASP A 236 -31.86 16.60 26.68
C ASP A 236 -30.75 17.14 25.77
N LEU A 237 -30.61 16.56 24.57
CA LEU A 237 -29.61 16.98 23.59
C LEU A 237 -29.98 18.33 22.94
N PRO A 238 -29.03 19.19 22.65
CA PRO A 238 -29.27 20.43 21.91
C PRO A 238 -29.71 20.18 20.46
N PRO A 239 -30.71 20.92 19.97
CA PRO A 239 -31.64 21.79 20.73
C PRO A 239 -32.60 20.95 21.57
N ARG A 240 -32.75 21.32 22.85
CA ARG A 240 -33.51 20.50 23.81
C ARG A 240 -35.00 20.39 23.42
N ASN A 241 -35.60 19.28 23.83
CA ASN A 241 -36.99 18.92 23.57
C ASN A 241 -37.38 18.85 22.07
N THR A 242 -36.38 18.63 21.21
CA THR A 242 -36.58 18.60 19.77
C THR A 242 -36.75 17.16 19.25
N TYR A 243 -36.00 16.21 19.84
CA TYR A 243 -35.87 14.87 19.28
C TYR A 243 -36.56 13.83 20.15
N THR A 244 -37.44 13.03 19.56
CA THR A 244 -37.97 11.78 20.12
C THR A 244 -37.25 10.56 19.54
N ARG A 245 -36.73 10.71 18.32
CA ARG A 245 -35.86 9.77 17.62
C ARG A 245 -34.78 10.54 16.87
N ILE A 246 -33.67 9.88 16.59
CA ILE A 246 -32.61 10.46 15.75
C ILE A 246 -33.19 10.66 14.34
N PRO A 247 -33.20 11.89 13.82
CA PRO A 247 -33.77 12.19 12.50
C PRO A 247 -32.99 11.49 11.37
N LYS A 248 -33.62 11.36 10.21
CA LYS A 248 -32.95 10.92 8.98
C LYS A 248 -31.72 11.80 8.72
N ASP A 249 -30.62 11.17 8.33
CA ASP A 249 -29.34 11.83 8.03
C ASP A 249 -28.67 12.56 9.20
N TYR A 250 -29.04 12.21 10.44
CA TYR A 250 -28.33 12.64 11.64
C TYR A 250 -27.80 11.45 12.43
N PHE A 251 -26.72 11.71 13.16
CA PHE A 251 -26.00 10.71 13.94
C PHE A 251 -25.64 11.23 15.32
N LEU A 252 -25.61 10.32 16.29
CA LEU A 252 -25.15 10.63 17.63
C LEU A 252 -23.73 10.11 17.81
N MET A 253 -22.83 11.03 18.14
CA MET A 253 -21.39 10.78 18.28
C MET A 253 -20.99 10.88 19.73
N MET A 254 -20.25 9.91 20.26
CA MET A 254 -19.72 9.93 21.64
C MET A 254 -18.23 9.59 21.64
N GLY A 255 -17.49 10.16 22.59
CA GLY A 255 -16.12 9.74 22.84
C GLY A 255 -16.06 8.46 23.67
N ASP A 256 -14.99 7.69 23.52
CA ASP A 256 -14.78 6.47 24.31
C ASP A 256 -14.39 6.82 25.77
N ASN A 257 -13.69 7.96 25.96
CA ASN A 257 -13.51 8.54 27.29
C ASN A 257 -14.72 9.40 27.66
N ARG A 258 -15.79 8.77 28.16
CA ARG A 258 -17.06 9.41 28.49
C ARG A 258 -16.93 10.62 29.43
N LYS A 259 -16.04 10.52 30.42
CA LYS A 259 -15.79 11.59 31.42
C LYS A 259 -15.14 12.81 30.80
N SER A 260 -14.25 12.61 29.80
CA SER A 260 -13.43 13.69 29.23
C SER A 260 -13.76 13.96 27.76
N SER A 261 -14.99 13.63 27.34
CA SER A 261 -15.42 13.86 25.96
C SER A 261 -16.44 14.98 25.87
N CYS A 262 -16.10 16.01 25.10
CA CYS A 262 -17.08 16.94 24.56
C CYS A 262 -17.63 16.30 23.27
N ASP A 263 -18.91 15.92 23.25
CA ASP A 263 -19.53 15.13 22.18
C ASP A 263 -21.03 15.48 22.03
N SER A 264 -21.81 14.64 21.36
CA SER A 264 -23.22 14.89 21.06
C SER A 264 -24.09 15.23 22.27
N ARG A 265 -23.66 14.82 23.47
CA ARG A 265 -24.35 15.18 24.72
C ARG A 265 -24.26 16.68 25.03
N VAL A 266 -23.30 17.37 24.43
CA VAL A 266 -23.06 18.79 24.60
C VAL A 266 -23.55 19.63 23.42
N TRP A 267 -23.26 19.21 22.19
CA TRP A 267 -23.58 20.00 20.97
C TRP A 267 -24.74 19.44 20.13
N GLY A 268 -25.32 18.28 20.51
CA GLY A 268 -26.42 17.66 19.76
C GLY A 268 -25.97 16.71 18.65
N LEU A 269 -26.88 16.46 17.71
CA LEU A 269 -26.68 15.50 16.63
C LEU A 269 -25.81 16.06 15.50
N VAL A 270 -25.08 15.17 14.84
CA VAL A 270 -24.19 15.49 13.72
C VAL A 270 -24.88 15.14 12.39
N PRO A 271 -25.07 16.09 11.47
CA PRO A 271 -25.69 15.80 10.18
C PRO A 271 -24.74 15.01 9.26
N ARG A 272 -25.30 14.16 8.39
CA ARG A 272 -24.54 13.31 7.44
C ARG A 272 -23.52 14.09 6.61
N LYS A 273 -23.88 15.30 6.17
CA LYS A 273 -22.98 16.17 5.36
C LYS A 273 -21.67 16.55 6.08
N ASN A 274 -21.65 16.45 7.41
CA ASN A 274 -20.46 16.75 8.20
C ASN A 274 -19.51 15.54 8.32
N LEU A 275 -19.97 14.32 7.99
CA LEU A 275 -19.11 13.14 8.03
C LEU A 275 -18.05 13.25 6.95
N ILE A 276 -16.79 13.11 7.33
CA ILE A 276 -15.62 13.15 6.41
C ILE A 276 -15.24 11.73 6.02
N GLY A 277 -15.17 10.81 6.98
CA GLY A 277 -14.81 9.44 6.71
C GLY A 277 -14.71 8.58 7.97
N ASN A 278 -14.62 7.25 7.80
CA ASN A 278 -14.38 6.38 8.93
C ASN A 278 -12.89 6.11 9.11
N VAL A 279 -12.43 6.10 10.34
CA VAL A 279 -11.10 5.64 10.72
C VAL A 279 -11.06 4.12 10.59
N PHE A 280 -10.15 3.62 9.77
CA PHE A 280 -10.02 2.18 9.56
C PHE A 280 -8.69 1.62 10.05
N ALA A 281 -7.70 2.48 10.31
CA ALA A 281 -6.41 2.03 10.81
C ALA A 281 -5.69 3.12 11.63
N THR A 282 -4.97 2.71 12.66
CA THR A 282 -3.89 3.46 13.30
C THR A 282 -2.58 3.01 12.66
N TYR A 283 -1.80 3.93 12.08
CA TYR A 283 -0.55 3.61 11.38
C TYR A 283 0.72 4.09 12.10
N TRP A 284 0.56 4.87 13.15
CA TRP A 284 1.65 5.37 13.98
C TRP A 284 1.20 5.57 15.43
N PRO A 285 2.01 5.27 16.43
CA PRO A 285 3.38 4.72 16.36
C PRO A 285 3.39 3.24 15.96
N PRO A 286 4.55 2.68 15.54
CA PRO A 286 4.64 1.28 15.11
C PRO A 286 4.16 0.27 16.15
N SER A 287 4.31 0.57 17.44
CA SER A 287 3.85 -0.27 18.55
C SER A 287 2.33 -0.36 18.73
N ARG A 288 1.57 0.53 18.07
CA ARG A 288 0.10 0.61 18.16
C ARG A 288 -0.60 0.54 16.80
N ILE A 289 0.07 -0.03 15.78
CA ILE A 289 -0.58 -0.27 14.47
C ILE A 289 -1.74 -1.24 14.69
N SER A 290 -2.94 -0.82 14.27
CA SER A 290 -4.18 -1.59 14.42
C SER A 290 -5.20 -1.22 13.35
N PHE A 291 -6.14 -2.13 13.10
CA PHE A 291 -7.31 -1.87 12.24
C PHE A 291 -8.56 -1.74 13.12
N HIS A 292 -9.48 -0.87 12.69
CA HIS A 292 -10.69 -0.53 13.45
C HIS A 292 -11.96 -0.89 12.69
#